data_1a41217ae087e59c1006f9aa916792fd
#
_entry.id   1a41217ae087e59c1006f9aa916792fd
#
_cell.length_a   1.000
_cell.length_b   1.000
_cell.length_c   1.000
_cell.angle_alpha   90.00
_cell.angle_beta   90.00
_cell.angle_gamma   90.00
#
_symmetry.space_group_name_H-M   'P 1'
#
loop_
_entity.id
_entity.type
_entity.pdbx_description
1 polymer ?
#
loop_
_entity_poly.entity_id
_entity_poly.type
_entity_poly.pdbx_seq_one_letter_code
_entity_poly.pdbx_strand_id
1 'polypeptide(L)'
;KILVVDDETDLLELVRYNLAKEGYDVSCVTSGEEALKAVRKDAPDLMVLDLMLPAVDGLEVCRRLKADARTRDIPIVMLTAKSEETDVIVGLDRGADDYIAKPFSPRVLTARIKALLRRHDAQRQAESEVTIDVHELSIHPGRHAVTLAGIPIDLTYTEFALLAFLAKRPGWAYTRTQIVDAVKGEDYPVTERSVDVQVAGLRKKLGDFGNYVETVRGVGYRFR
;
A
#
# COMPACT_ATOMS: atom_id res chain seq x y z
N LYS A 1 5.27 15.46 3.41
CA LYS A 1 6.27 15.48 2.34
C LYS A 1 6.00 14.37 1.33
N ILE A 2 6.02 14.69 0.02
CA ILE A 2 5.79 13.72 -1.05
C ILE A 2 7.02 13.67 -1.96
N LEU A 3 7.50 12.46 -2.26
CA LEU A 3 8.54 12.25 -3.27
C LEU A 3 7.88 11.75 -4.56
N VAL A 4 8.11 12.45 -5.68
CA VAL A 4 7.64 12.07 -7.02
C VAL A 4 8.83 11.62 -7.85
N VAL A 5 8.70 10.45 -8.47
CA VAL A 5 9.75 9.79 -9.26
C VAL A 5 9.19 9.46 -10.63
N ASP A 6 9.72 10.11 -11.66
CA ASP A 6 9.32 9.90 -13.06
C ASP A 6 10.43 10.45 -13.96
N ASP A 7 10.76 9.82 -15.07
CA ASP A 7 11.78 10.32 -16.00
C ASP A 7 11.24 11.41 -16.94
N GLU A 8 9.91 11.57 -17.03
CA GLU A 8 9.25 12.62 -17.77
C GLU A 8 9.19 13.92 -16.96
N THR A 9 10.07 14.88 -17.25
CA THR A 9 10.15 16.17 -16.53
C THR A 9 8.85 16.97 -16.55
N ASP A 10 8.13 16.97 -17.68
CA ASP A 10 6.85 17.67 -17.81
C ASP A 10 5.79 17.09 -16.88
N LEU A 11 5.78 15.76 -16.69
CA LEU A 11 4.89 15.09 -15.76
C LEU A 11 5.26 15.41 -14.31
N LEU A 12 6.56 15.44 -13.99
CA LEU A 12 7.04 15.86 -12.67
C LEU A 12 6.58 17.28 -12.33
N GLU A 13 6.71 18.22 -13.27
CA GLU A 13 6.25 19.61 -13.07
C GLU A 13 4.74 19.70 -12.86
N LEU A 14 3.96 18.97 -13.68
CA LEU A 14 2.51 18.92 -13.56
C LEU A 14 2.07 18.36 -12.20
N VAL A 15 2.65 17.25 -11.78
CA VAL A 15 2.33 16.59 -10.49
C VAL A 15 2.76 17.49 -9.34
N ARG A 16 3.99 18.02 -9.37
CA ARG A 16 4.51 18.94 -8.35
C ARG A 16 3.61 20.16 -8.17
N TYR A 17 3.24 20.81 -9.30
CA TYR A 17 2.36 22.00 -9.24
C TYR A 17 1.02 21.69 -8.57
N ASN A 18 0.37 20.61 -8.96
CA ASN A 18 -0.94 20.25 -8.40
C ASN A 18 -0.87 19.85 -6.92
N LEU A 19 0.15 19.11 -6.51
CA LEU A 19 0.32 18.72 -5.11
C LEU A 19 0.77 19.89 -4.23
N ALA A 20 1.65 20.77 -4.71
CA ALA A 20 2.04 21.98 -3.99
C ALA A 20 0.87 22.94 -3.78
N LYS A 21 -0.05 23.06 -4.75
CA LYS A 21 -1.28 23.83 -4.60
C LYS A 21 -2.19 23.31 -3.48
N GLU A 22 -2.10 22.02 -3.17
CA GLU A 22 -2.82 21.38 -2.06
C GLU A 22 -2.07 21.46 -0.72
N GLY A 23 -0.93 22.17 -0.69
CA GLY A 23 -0.16 22.41 0.51
C GLY A 23 0.90 21.35 0.85
N TYR A 24 1.18 20.42 -0.07
CA TYR A 24 2.21 19.42 0.14
C TYR A 24 3.62 19.95 -0.16
N ASP A 25 4.60 19.52 0.64
CA ASP A 25 6.02 19.68 0.31
C ASP A 25 6.41 18.56 -0.68
N VAL A 26 6.81 18.94 -1.91
CA VAL A 26 7.02 17.99 -3.01
C VAL A 26 8.46 18.05 -3.49
N SER A 27 9.13 16.92 -3.42
CA SER A 27 10.45 16.68 -4.03
C SER A 27 10.27 15.82 -5.28
N CYS A 28 11.06 16.10 -6.32
CA CYS A 28 11.04 15.34 -7.57
C CYS A 28 12.43 14.80 -7.89
N VAL A 29 12.50 13.58 -8.42
CA VAL A 29 13.72 12.95 -8.94
C VAL A 29 13.37 12.18 -10.22
N THR A 30 14.39 11.95 -11.06
CA THR A 30 14.19 11.41 -12.41
C THR A 30 14.63 9.96 -12.58
N SER A 31 15.12 9.32 -11.52
CA SER A 31 15.59 7.92 -11.60
C SER A 31 15.34 7.15 -10.31
N GLY A 32 15.32 5.82 -10.42
CA GLY A 32 15.16 4.93 -9.27
C GLY A 32 16.32 5.02 -8.29
N GLU A 33 17.56 5.25 -8.77
CA GLU A 33 18.73 5.44 -7.91
C GLU A 33 18.64 6.71 -7.08
N GLU A 34 18.17 7.80 -7.69
CA GLU A 34 17.96 9.07 -6.98
C GLU A 34 16.84 8.93 -5.95
N ALA A 35 15.79 8.20 -6.29
CA ALA A 35 14.69 7.90 -5.35
C ALA A 35 15.19 7.16 -4.11
N LEU A 36 15.97 6.09 -4.29
CA LEU A 36 16.57 5.34 -3.17
C LEU A 36 17.52 6.17 -2.33
N LYS A 37 18.28 7.09 -2.95
CA LYS A 37 19.17 8.04 -2.23
C LYS A 37 18.35 9.07 -1.46
N ALA A 38 17.30 9.63 -2.08
CA ALA A 38 16.45 10.64 -1.47
C ALA A 38 15.75 10.08 -0.21
N VAL A 39 15.15 8.89 -0.30
CA VAL A 39 14.49 8.22 0.83
C VAL A 39 15.43 7.95 1.99
N ARG A 40 16.68 7.53 1.72
CA ARG A 40 17.68 7.30 2.79
C ARG A 40 18.10 8.58 3.49
N LYS A 41 18.12 9.70 2.77
CA LYS A 41 18.49 11.01 3.31
C LYS A 41 17.37 11.61 4.14
N ASP A 42 16.13 11.52 3.63
CA ASP A 42 14.97 12.14 4.24
C ASP A 42 13.71 11.39 3.76
N ALA A 43 13.19 10.50 4.60
CA ALA A 43 12.05 9.65 4.26
C ALA A 43 10.78 10.48 4.01
N PRO A 44 10.12 10.31 2.86
CA PRO A 44 8.85 10.99 2.56
C PRO A 44 7.68 10.32 3.30
N ASP A 45 6.60 11.06 3.47
CA ASP A 45 5.33 10.54 4.01
C ASP A 45 4.57 9.71 2.96
N LEU A 46 4.87 9.90 1.67
CA LEU A 46 4.33 9.16 0.54
C LEU A 46 5.25 9.27 -0.68
N MET A 47 5.31 8.21 -1.47
CA MET A 47 6.01 8.21 -2.77
C MET A 47 5.02 8.01 -3.91
N VAL A 48 5.16 8.83 -4.97
CA VAL A 48 4.57 8.59 -6.29
C VAL A 48 5.69 8.10 -7.18
N LEU A 49 5.55 6.92 -7.78
CA LEU A 49 6.65 6.22 -8.44
C LEU A 49 6.24 5.70 -9.81
N ASP A 50 6.91 6.14 -10.85
CA ASP A 50 6.73 5.55 -12.17
C ASP A 50 7.27 4.13 -12.22
N LEU A 51 6.54 3.27 -12.88
CA LEU A 51 6.92 1.87 -13.11
C LEU A 51 8.10 1.78 -14.10
N MET A 52 8.06 2.58 -15.15
CA MET A 52 8.94 2.48 -16.32
C MET A 52 10.15 3.41 -16.22
N LEU A 53 10.90 3.34 -15.13
CA LEU A 53 12.12 4.12 -14.97
C LEU A 53 13.33 3.48 -15.69
N PRO A 54 14.27 4.28 -16.23
CA PRO A 54 15.50 3.76 -16.78
C PRO A 54 16.41 3.19 -15.69
N ALA A 55 17.21 2.20 -16.03
CA ALA A 55 18.20 1.49 -15.21
C ALA A 55 17.60 0.72 -14.02
N VAL A 56 17.18 1.38 -12.96
CA VAL A 56 16.46 0.74 -11.83
C VAL A 56 14.98 1.06 -11.97
N ASP A 57 14.19 0.06 -12.40
CA ASP A 57 12.75 0.19 -12.60
C ASP A 57 11.98 0.45 -11.29
N GLY A 58 10.75 0.96 -11.41
CA GLY A 58 9.93 1.31 -10.25
C GLY A 58 9.54 0.09 -9.42
N LEU A 59 9.41 -1.11 -10.01
CA LEU A 59 9.12 -2.33 -9.25
C LEU A 59 10.28 -2.72 -8.35
N GLU A 60 11.51 -2.58 -8.83
CA GLU A 60 12.70 -2.88 -8.05
C GLU A 60 12.91 -1.84 -6.93
N VAL A 61 12.63 -0.54 -7.20
CA VAL A 61 12.61 0.50 -6.16
C VAL A 61 11.60 0.15 -5.08
N CYS A 62 10.36 -0.16 -5.45
CA CYS A 62 9.29 -0.55 -4.53
C CYS A 62 9.70 -1.77 -3.70
N ARG A 63 10.19 -2.84 -4.34
CA ARG A 63 10.65 -4.05 -3.68
C ARG A 63 11.72 -3.76 -2.62
N ARG A 64 12.73 -2.93 -2.94
CA ARG A 64 13.81 -2.56 -2.01
C ARG A 64 13.29 -1.77 -0.82
N LEU A 65 12.40 -0.80 -1.05
CA LEU A 65 11.81 0.00 0.02
C LEU A 65 10.94 -0.84 0.94
N LYS A 66 10.14 -1.75 0.38
CA LYS A 66 9.25 -2.63 1.16
C LYS A 66 9.99 -3.75 1.90
N ALA A 67 11.22 -4.06 1.49
CA ALA A 67 12.08 -5.02 2.19
C ALA A 67 12.87 -4.42 3.37
N ASP A 68 13.03 -3.09 3.45
CA ASP A 68 13.76 -2.42 4.54
C ASP A 68 12.77 -1.97 5.63
N ALA A 69 12.97 -2.44 6.86
CA ALA A 69 12.13 -2.11 8.02
C ALA A 69 11.95 -0.60 8.28
N ARG A 70 12.88 0.24 7.81
CA ARG A 70 12.82 1.71 7.98
C ARG A 70 11.98 2.41 6.94
N THR A 71 11.70 1.75 5.81
CA THR A 71 11.04 2.37 4.66
C THR A 71 9.80 1.61 4.18
N ARG A 72 9.57 0.39 4.65
CA ARG A 72 8.44 -0.46 4.24
C ARG A 72 7.06 0.17 4.48
N ASP A 73 6.96 1.02 5.50
CA ASP A 73 5.71 1.69 5.89
C ASP A 73 5.42 2.95 5.05
N ILE A 74 6.37 3.39 4.21
CA ILE A 74 6.14 4.49 3.27
C ILE A 74 5.11 4.04 2.24
N PRO A 75 3.94 4.71 2.17
CA PRO A 75 2.94 4.41 1.14
C PRO A 75 3.45 4.76 -0.25
N ILE A 76 3.25 3.84 -1.20
CA ILE A 76 3.71 3.98 -2.59
C ILE A 76 2.53 3.93 -3.54
N VAL A 77 2.34 5.00 -4.31
CA VAL A 77 1.42 5.07 -5.45
C VAL A 77 2.23 4.85 -6.71
N MET A 78 2.00 3.73 -7.42
CA MET A 78 2.66 3.45 -8.68
C MET A 78 1.94 4.13 -9.85
N LEU A 79 2.70 4.76 -10.75
CA LEU A 79 2.20 5.19 -12.05
C LEU A 79 2.55 4.13 -13.09
N THR A 80 1.62 3.75 -13.95
CA THR A 80 1.82 2.72 -14.96
C THR A 80 1.33 3.16 -16.33
N ALA A 81 2.10 2.89 -17.39
CA ALA A 81 1.66 3.03 -18.76
C ALA A 81 0.70 1.89 -19.09
N LYS A 82 -0.60 2.17 -19.03
CA LYS A 82 -1.72 1.35 -19.52
C LYS A 82 -1.66 -0.16 -19.32
N SER A 83 -2.36 -0.60 -18.30
CA SER A 83 -3.31 -1.70 -18.26
C SER A 83 -3.02 -2.98 -19.05
N GLU A 84 -1.92 -3.66 -18.80
CA GLU A 84 -2.10 -5.10 -18.69
C GLU A 84 -2.45 -5.38 -17.23
N GLU A 85 -3.57 -6.08 -16.98
CA GLU A 85 -3.98 -6.54 -15.64
C GLU A 85 -2.83 -7.25 -14.92
N THR A 86 -1.90 -7.82 -15.68
CA THR A 86 -0.64 -8.42 -15.24
C THR A 86 0.29 -7.45 -14.52
N ASP A 87 0.47 -6.21 -14.99
CA ASP A 87 1.39 -5.25 -14.37
C ASP A 87 0.85 -4.73 -13.04
N VAL A 88 -0.46 -4.51 -12.97
CA VAL A 88 -1.15 -4.15 -11.72
C VAL A 88 -1.06 -5.29 -10.69
N ILE A 89 -1.23 -6.54 -11.13
CA ILE A 89 -1.14 -7.73 -10.28
C ILE A 89 0.29 -7.91 -9.76
N VAL A 90 1.31 -7.80 -10.62
CA VAL A 90 2.72 -7.93 -10.24
C VAL A 90 3.15 -6.86 -9.25
N GLY A 91 2.68 -5.65 -9.43
CA GLY A 91 3.07 -4.57 -8.54
C GLY A 91 2.37 -4.61 -7.19
N LEU A 92 1.09 -5.02 -7.11
CA LEU A 92 0.38 -5.27 -5.85
C LEU A 92 1.02 -6.43 -5.08
N ASP A 93 1.46 -7.48 -5.75
CA ASP A 93 2.22 -8.60 -5.15
C ASP A 93 3.58 -8.14 -4.58
N ARG A 94 4.11 -7.02 -5.07
CA ARG A 94 5.36 -6.41 -4.58
C ARG A 94 5.17 -5.33 -3.52
N GLY A 95 3.94 -5.11 -3.05
CA GLY A 95 3.63 -4.30 -1.88
C GLY A 95 3.33 -2.82 -2.14
N ALA A 96 3.11 -2.40 -3.38
CA ALA A 96 2.58 -1.06 -3.64
C ALA A 96 1.18 -0.88 -3.06
N ASP A 97 0.90 0.32 -2.56
CA ASP A 97 -0.34 0.61 -1.84
C ASP A 97 -1.45 1.08 -2.80
N ASP A 98 -1.09 1.64 -3.96
CA ASP A 98 -2.00 2.06 -5.01
C ASP A 98 -1.37 2.07 -6.40
N TYR A 99 -2.23 2.06 -7.45
CA TYR A 99 -1.87 2.12 -8.88
C TYR A 99 -2.73 3.11 -9.63
N ILE A 100 -2.09 3.90 -10.49
CA ILE A 100 -2.77 4.85 -11.37
C ILE A 100 -2.23 4.66 -12.79
N ALA A 101 -3.13 4.33 -13.73
CA ALA A 101 -2.77 4.21 -15.12
C ALA A 101 -2.55 5.59 -15.77
N LYS A 102 -1.47 5.75 -16.52
CA LYS A 102 -1.24 6.89 -17.43
C LYS A 102 -2.05 6.69 -18.74
N PRO A 103 -2.69 7.73 -19.30
CA PRO A 103 -2.77 9.10 -18.79
C PRO A 103 -3.81 9.22 -17.64
N PHE A 104 -3.50 10.01 -16.64
CA PHE A 104 -4.37 10.23 -15.48
C PHE A 104 -4.73 11.70 -15.31
N SER A 105 -5.85 11.95 -14.64
CA SER A 105 -6.20 13.30 -14.19
C SER A 105 -5.40 13.66 -12.92
N PRO A 106 -4.73 14.83 -12.87
CA PRO A 106 -4.07 15.31 -11.65
C PRO A 106 -5.01 15.36 -10.43
N ARG A 107 -6.30 15.63 -10.66
CA ARG A 107 -7.32 15.61 -9.58
C ARG A 107 -7.51 14.21 -8.99
N VAL A 108 -7.51 13.18 -9.86
CA VAL A 108 -7.62 11.76 -9.41
C VAL A 108 -6.39 11.37 -8.60
N LEU A 109 -5.18 11.69 -9.08
CA LEU A 109 -3.94 11.44 -8.34
C LEU A 109 -3.97 12.12 -6.97
N THR A 110 -4.31 13.41 -6.91
CA THR A 110 -4.40 14.16 -5.67
C THR A 110 -5.42 13.57 -4.69
N ALA A 111 -6.60 13.18 -5.17
CA ALA A 111 -7.64 12.57 -4.34
C ALA A 111 -7.16 11.24 -3.73
N ARG A 112 -6.45 10.41 -4.50
CA ARG A 112 -5.89 9.13 -4.03
C ARG A 112 -4.79 9.33 -3.01
N ILE A 113 -3.87 10.28 -3.25
CA ILE A 113 -2.82 10.65 -2.30
C ILE A 113 -3.44 11.11 -0.97
N LYS A 114 -4.44 12.01 -1.02
CA LYS A 114 -5.16 12.46 0.19
C LYS A 114 -5.80 11.31 0.96
N ALA A 115 -6.47 10.41 0.25
CA ALA A 115 -7.13 9.26 0.85
C ALA A 115 -6.11 8.30 1.49
N LEU A 116 -4.95 8.09 0.87
CA LEU A 116 -3.90 7.23 1.37
C LEU A 116 -3.20 7.82 2.60
N LEU A 117 -2.84 9.10 2.56
CA LEU A 117 -2.25 9.82 3.70
C LEU A 117 -3.19 9.86 4.90
N ARG A 118 -4.47 10.22 4.69
CA ARG A 118 -5.48 10.24 5.76
C ARG A 118 -5.60 8.90 6.47
N ARG A 119 -5.55 7.79 5.73
CA ARG A 119 -5.61 6.43 6.30
C ARG A 119 -4.36 6.11 7.10
N HIS A 120 -3.20 6.46 6.58
CA HIS A 120 -1.93 6.28 7.24
C HIS A 120 -1.86 7.08 8.55
N ASP A 121 -2.33 8.34 8.55
CA ASP A 121 -2.41 9.18 9.74
C ASP A 121 -3.43 8.69 10.75
N ALA A 122 -4.62 8.24 10.30
CA ALA A 122 -5.64 7.68 11.19
C ALA A 122 -5.15 6.39 11.89
N GLN A 123 -4.35 5.57 11.22
CA GLN A 123 -3.71 4.42 11.85
C GLN A 123 -2.62 4.82 12.85
N ARG A 124 -1.83 5.85 12.57
CA ARG A 124 -0.85 6.41 13.52
C ARG A 124 -1.52 7.04 14.74
N GLN A 125 -2.67 7.70 14.56
CA GLN A 125 -3.44 8.32 15.67
C GLN A 125 -4.24 7.29 16.49
N ALA A 126 -4.56 6.13 15.93
CA ALA A 126 -5.09 4.98 16.68
C ALA A 126 -4.03 4.34 17.60
N GLU A 127 -2.96 5.08 17.91
CA GLU A 127 -1.83 4.69 18.77
C GLU A 127 -2.19 4.43 20.24
N SER A 128 -3.39 4.73 20.65
CA SER A 128 -3.90 4.23 21.91
C SER A 128 -4.96 3.21 21.57
N GLU A 129 -4.67 1.94 21.69
CA GLU A 129 -5.75 1.05 22.03
C GLU A 129 -5.72 -0.32 21.37
N VAL A 130 -6.03 -1.23 22.21
CA VAL A 130 -6.52 -2.58 22.03
C VAL A 130 -5.78 -3.36 20.94
N THR A 131 -4.72 -4.01 21.40
CA THR A 131 -4.16 -5.17 20.72
C THR A 131 -5.29 -6.13 20.35
N ILE A 132 -5.33 -6.56 19.11
CA ILE A 132 -6.25 -7.61 18.66
C ILE A 132 -5.53 -8.94 18.82
N ASP A 133 -5.90 -9.68 19.84
CA ASP A 133 -5.37 -11.03 20.07
C ASP A 133 -6.41 -12.04 19.58
N VAL A 134 -6.04 -12.84 18.59
CA VAL A 134 -6.88 -13.88 18.02
C VAL A 134 -6.04 -15.07 17.60
N HIS A 135 -6.33 -16.23 18.16
CA HIS A 135 -5.50 -17.42 18.06
C HIS A 135 -4.05 -17.11 18.48
N GLU A 136 -3.05 -17.46 17.67
CA GLU A 136 -1.64 -17.18 17.89
C GLU A 136 -1.20 -15.81 17.36
N LEU A 137 -2.13 -15.03 16.83
CA LEU A 137 -1.87 -13.69 16.28
C LEU A 137 -2.12 -12.61 17.32
N SER A 138 -1.15 -11.71 17.44
CA SER A 138 -1.27 -10.46 18.19
C SER A 138 -1.00 -9.30 17.25
N ILE A 139 -2.02 -8.48 17.03
CA ILE A 139 -1.97 -7.33 16.11
C ILE A 139 -2.01 -6.07 16.95
N HIS A 140 -1.00 -5.22 16.81
CA HIS A 140 -0.89 -3.93 17.48
C HIS A 140 -1.15 -2.79 16.47
N PRO A 141 -2.39 -2.28 16.34
CA PRO A 141 -2.70 -1.27 15.33
C PRO A 141 -1.84 -0.02 15.44
N GLY A 142 -1.65 0.50 16.64
CA GLY A 142 -0.88 1.71 16.85
C GLY A 142 0.63 1.57 16.65
N ARG A 143 1.17 0.36 16.74
CA ARG A 143 2.58 0.08 16.46
C ARG A 143 2.81 -0.43 15.05
N HIS A 144 1.74 -0.61 14.28
CA HIS A 144 1.77 -1.26 12.96
C HIS A 144 2.57 -2.59 12.99
N ALA A 145 2.41 -3.34 14.07
CA ALA A 145 3.17 -4.55 14.34
C ALA A 145 2.26 -5.76 14.48
N VAL A 146 2.72 -6.88 13.95
CA VAL A 146 2.06 -8.18 14.08
C VAL A 146 3.06 -9.19 14.59
N THR A 147 2.64 -9.98 15.56
CA THR A 147 3.37 -11.18 15.97
C THR A 147 2.49 -12.40 15.79
N LEU A 148 3.11 -13.50 15.40
CA LEU A 148 2.49 -14.81 15.27
C LEU A 148 3.24 -15.79 16.16
N ALA A 149 2.56 -16.36 17.14
CA ALA A 149 3.18 -17.18 18.18
C ALA A 149 4.40 -16.49 18.84
N GLY A 150 4.33 -15.15 19.03
CA GLY A 150 5.40 -14.34 19.59
C GLY A 150 6.52 -13.94 18.61
N ILE A 151 6.48 -14.42 17.36
CA ILE A 151 7.47 -14.09 16.32
C ILE A 151 6.96 -12.92 15.48
N PRO A 152 7.72 -11.82 15.33
CA PRO A 152 7.31 -10.70 14.46
C PRO A 152 7.15 -11.11 13.01
N ILE A 153 6.11 -10.62 12.35
CA ILE A 153 5.86 -10.81 10.92
C ILE A 153 5.93 -9.46 10.21
N ASP A 154 6.69 -9.43 9.12
CA ASP A 154 6.83 -8.24 8.29
C ASP A 154 5.71 -8.17 7.25
N LEU A 155 4.73 -7.29 7.48
CA LEU A 155 3.65 -6.99 6.55
C LEU A 155 3.85 -5.62 5.91
N THR A 156 3.42 -5.48 4.66
CA THR A 156 3.25 -4.15 4.06
C THR A 156 2.05 -3.45 4.70
N TYR A 157 1.95 -2.14 4.48
CA TYR A 157 0.81 -1.36 4.97
C TYR A 157 -0.55 -1.96 4.59
N THR A 158 -0.72 -2.32 3.30
CA THR A 158 -1.99 -2.89 2.80
C THR A 158 -2.28 -4.27 3.38
N GLU A 159 -1.26 -5.14 3.49
CA GLU A 159 -1.42 -6.47 4.12
C GLU A 159 -1.78 -6.36 5.60
N PHE A 160 -1.13 -5.41 6.32
CA PHE A 160 -1.45 -5.13 7.71
C PHE A 160 -2.89 -4.64 7.87
N ALA A 161 -3.30 -3.64 7.08
CA ALA A 161 -4.66 -3.09 7.12
C ALA A 161 -5.72 -4.16 6.81
N LEU A 162 -5.46 -5.02 5.82
CA LEU A 162 -6.31 -6.16 5.48
C LEU A 162 -6.43 -7.13 6.65
N LEU A 163 -5.31 -7.55 7.23
CA LEU A 163 -5.30 -8.47 8.36
C LEU A 163 -6.03 -7.89 9.57
N ALA A 164 -5.71 -6.65 9.96
CA ALA A 164 -6.34 -5.96 11.07
C ALA A 164 -7.86 -5.79 10.87
N PHE A 165 -8.30 -5.48 9.63
CA PHE A 165 -9.71 -5.36 9.32
C PHE A 165 -10.45 -6.70 9.48
N LEU A 166 -9.93 -7.78 8.92
CA LEU A 166 -10.55 -9.09 9.00
C LEU A 166 -10.55 -9.65 10.44
N ALA A 167 -9.45 -9.45 11.17
CA ALA A 167 -9.28 -9.94 12.53
C ALA A 167 -10.11 -9.21 13.59
N LYS A 168 -10.62 -7.99 13.31
CA LYS A 168 -11.53 -7.26 14.21
C LYS A 168 -12.83 -8.02 14.53
N ARG A 169 -13.30 -8.87 13.63
CA ARG A 169 -14.51 -9.67 13.79
C ARG A 169 -14.30 -11.08 13.23
N PRO A 170 -13.63 -11.97 13.96
CA PRO A 170 -13.42 -13.35 13.53
C PRO A 170 -14.74 -14.04 13.18
N GLY A 171 -14.74 -14.87 12.14
CA GLY A 171 -15.90 -15.57 11.64
C GLY A 171 -16.82 -14.74 10.72
N TRP A 172 -16.66 -13.41 10.67
CA TRP A 172 -17.47 -12.55 9.82
C TRP A 172 -16.93 -12.50 8.39
N ALA A 173 -17.79 -12.79 7.40
CA ALA A 173 -17.42 -12.76 5.99
C ALA A 173 -17.63 -11.36 5.40
N TYR A 174 -16.61 -10.84 4.73
CA TYR A 174 -16.63 -9.55 4.05
C TYR A 174 -16.54 -9.74 2.54
N THR A 175 -17.31 -8.96 1.80
CA THR A 175 -17.18 -8.90 0.34
C THR A 175 -15.86 -8.23 -0.05
N ARG A 176 -15.42 -8.45 -1.29
CA ARG A 176 -14.22 -7.78 -1.83
C ARG A 176 -14.36 -6.27 -1.81
N THR A 177 -15.54 -5.76 -2.16
CA THR A 177 -15.87 -4.34 -2.09
C THR A 177 -15.71 -3.79 -0.67
N GLN A 178 -16.30 -4.45 0.34
CA GLN A 178 -16.16 -4.03 1.75
C GLN A 178 -14.72 -4.04 2.22
N ILE A 179 -13.91 -4.99 1.76
CA ILE A 179 -12.48 -5.04 2.07
C ILE A 179 -11.75 -3.86 1.41
N VAL A 180 -12.05 -3.57 0.14
CA VAL A 180 -11.47 -2.42 -0.57
C VAL A 180 -11.82 -1.13 0.15
N ASP A 181 -13.07 -0.91 0.46
CA ASP A 181 -13.55 0.31 1.13
C ASP A 181 -12.88 0.49 2.49
N ALA A 182 -12.73 -0.59 3.25
CA ALA A 182 -12.07 -0.54 4.56
C ALA A 182 -10.56 -0.31 4.47
N VAL A 183 -9.90 -0.92 3.48
CA VAL A 183 -8.43 -0.85 3.32
C VAL A 183 -8.01 0.33 2.46
N LYS A 184 -8.79 0.73 1.46
CA LYS A 184 -8.45 1.77 0.49
C LYS A 184 -9.40 2.99 0.48
N GLY A 185 -10.52 2.93 1.18
CA GLY A 185 -11.55 3.98 1.31
C GLY A 185 -12.68 3.82 0.28
N GLU A 186 -13.82 4.44 0.61
CA GLU A 186 -15.01 4.47 -0.25
C GLU A 186 -14.68 5.11 -1.61
N ASP A 187 -15.35 4.66 -2.67
CA ASP A 187 -15.17 5.11 -4.06
C ASP A 187 -13.78 4.85 -4.68
N TYR A 188 -13.02 3.91 -4.12
CA TYR A 188 -11.75 3.56 -4.71
C TYR A 188 -11.95 2.63 -5.92
N PRO A 189 -11.63 3.07 -7.15
CA PRO A 189 -11.84 2.26 -8.34
C PRO A 189 -10.79 1.13 -8.40
N VAL A 190 -11.14 -0.02 -7.86
CA VAL A 190 -10.29 -1.21 -7.88
C VAL A 190 -11.02 -2.37 -8.50
N THR A 191 -10.29 -3.20 -9.23
CA THR A 191 -10.78 -4.51 -9.62
C THR A 191 -10.81 -5.44 -8.41
N GLU A 192 -11.84 -6.27 -8.28
CA GLU A 192 -11.96 -7.28 -7.23
C GLU A 192 -10.73 -8.20 -7.13
N ARG A 193 -10.00 -8.38 -8.22
CA ARG A 193 -8.76 -9.15 -8.29
C ARG A 193 -7.63 -8.59 -7.41
N SER A 194 -7.61 -7.28 -7.14
CA SER A 194 -6.57 -6.68 -6.27
C SER A 194 -6.64 -7.23 -4.85
N VAL A 195 -7.83 -7.52 -4.34
CA VAL A 195 -8.02 -8.13 -3.01
C VAL A 195 -7.50 -9.57 -3.00
N ASP A 196 -7.74 -10.33 -4.06
CA ASP A 196 -7.31 -11.73 -4.15
C ASP A 196 -5.78 -11.83 -4.11
N VAL A 197 -5.07 -10.90 -4.77
CA VAL A 197 -3.61 -10.81 -4.75
C VAL A 197 -3.10 -10.47 -3.34
N GLN A 198 -3.69 -9.47 -2.68
CA GLN A 198 -3.30 -9.10 -1.32
C GLN A 198 -3.54 -10.25 -0.32
N VAL A 199 -4.65 -10.95 -0.45
CA VAL A 199 -4.93 -12.13 0.38
C VAL A 199 -3.91 -13.25 0.11
N ALA A 200 -3.52 -13.47 -1.15
CA ALA A 200 -2.50 -14.47 -1.48
C ALA A 200 -1.13 -14.11 -0.87
N GLY A 201 -0.71 -12.83 -0.98
CA GLY A 201 0.50 -12.31 -0.36
C GLY A 201 0.49 -12.45 1.17
N LEU A 202 -0.62 -12.04 1.80
CA LEU A 202 -0.81 -12.16 3.24
C LEU A 202 -0.74 -13.62 3.70
N ARG A 203 -1.44 -14.54 3.05
CA ARG A 203 -1.40 -15.98 3.37
C ARG A 203 0.02 -16.54 3.29
N LYS A 204 0.78 -16.15 2.27
CA LYS A 204 2.18 -16.58 2.12
C LYS A 204 3.05 -16.13 3.29
N LYS A 205 2.85 -14.90 3.78
CA LYS A 205 3.59 -14.35 4.93
C LYS A 205 3.17 -14.96 6.26
N LEU A 206 1.92 -15.34 6.40
CA LEU A 206 1.41 -16.07 7.56
C LEU A 206 1.87 -17.55 7.58
N GLY A 207 2.43 -18.08 6.50
CA GLY A 207 2.93 -19.46 6.42
C GLY A 207 1.85 -20.49 6.74
N ASP A 208 2.11 -21.38 7.69
CA ASP A 208 1.18 -22.46 8.13
C ASP A 208 -0.15 -21.90 8.67
N PHE A 209 -0.15 -20.65 9.12
CA PHE A 209 -1.33 -19.95 9.63
C PHE A 209 -2.09 -19.15 8.55
N GLY A 210 -1.67 -19.23 7.30
CA GLY A 210 -2.35 -18.57 6.16
C GLY A 210 -3.81 -19.02 5.98
N ASN A 211 -4.17 -20.21 6.48
CA ASN A 211 -5.53 -20.74 6.50
C ASN A 211 -6.48 -20.01 7.46
N TYR A 212 -5.98 -19.15 8.36
CA TYR A 212 -6.83 -18.26 9.17
C TYR A 212 -7.59 -17.26 8.31
N VAL A 213 -7.02 -16.86 7.16
CA VAL A 213 -7.74 -16.05 6.16
C VAL A 213 -8.44 -17.00 5.19
N GLU A 214 -9.72 -17.24 5.43
CA GLU A 214 -10.53 -18.17 4.62
C GLU A 214 -11.21 -17.48 3.45
N THR A 215 -11.32 -18.21 2.32
CA THR A 215 -12.18 -17.81 1.20
C THR A 215 -13.61 -18.30 1.42
N VAL A 216 -14.55 -17.38 1.45
CA VAL A 216 -15.99 -17.69 1.47
C VAL A 216 -16.48 -17.62 0.02
N ARG A 217 -16.72 -18.80 -0.59
CA ARG A 217 -17.09 -18.90 -2.02
C ARG A 217 -18.33 -18.05 -2.32
N GLY A 218 -18.28 -17.28 -3.39
CA GLY A 218 -19.36 -16.39 -3.81
C GLY A 218 -19.54 -15.13 -2.97
N VAL A 219 -18.78 -14.94 -1.88
CA VAL A 219 -18.85 -13.76 -0.99
C VAL A 219 -17.53 -12.99 -1.00
N GLY A 220 -16.48 -13.58 -0.50
CA GLY A 220 -15.19 -12.90 -0.33
C GLY A 220 -14.30 -13.61 0.69
N TYR A 221 -13.93 -12.91 1.77
CA TYR A 221 -12.97 -13.43 2.75
C TYR A 221 -13.43 -13.20 4.19
N ARG A 222 -12.93 -14.05 5.10
CA ARG A 222 -13.07 -13.89 6.55
C ARG A 222 -11.81 -14.29 7.27
N PHE A 223 -11.64 -13.79 8.47
CA PHE A 223 -10.71 -14.36 9.45
C PHE A 223 -11.44 -15.44 10.26
N ARG A 224 -10.77 -16.58 10.49
CA ARG A 224 -11.33 -17.74 11.19
C ARG A 224 -11.48 -17.50 12.68
#